data_e0b002f99a266f5449d02a906410fd35
#
_entry.id   e0b002f99a266f5449d02a906410fd35
#
_cell.length_a   1.000
_cell.length_b   1.000
_cell.length_c   1.000
_cell.angle_alpha   90.00
_cell.angle_beta   90.00
_cell.angle_gamma   90.00
#
_symmetry.space_group_name_H-M   'P 1'
#
loop_
_entity.id
_entity.type
_entity.pdbx_description
1 polymer ?
#
loop_
_entity_poly.entity_id
_entity_poly.type
_entity_poly.pdbx_seq_one_letter_code
_entity_poly.pdbx_strand_id
1 'polypeptide(L)'
;MIVTGIDNNREDIIEWWIDNALKYNKTEKIGVWDLGMSSACRKKLKRKYKQVWFSEIVVSSHIGWYYKVHCVKESPEQSVVWVDSDCQILTDISDIFHLVPSGQIGLTRDWERSNWWQTGVIAVNDRPSLLDTWHKRLWTPNEYGELIRGDQEALNTLVGTGEHNQIVELPQEYQWLRMSLNRGIKSDNMKVIHWTGPAGKRFIKDVLMKGGQYTGQQVTTI
;
A
#
# COMPACT_ATOMS: atom_id res chain seq x y z
N MET A 1 10.53 -8.63 1.36
CA MET A 1 9.54 -8.84 0.27
C MET A 1 8.64 -7.63 0.12
N ILE A 2 8.36 -7.17 -1.12
CA ILE A 2 7.44 -6.06 -1.39
C ILE A 2 6.15 -6.64 -1.97
N VAL A 3 4.99 -6.31 -1.40
CA VAL A 3 3.71 -6.89 -1.78
C VAL A 3 2.63 -5.83 -2.01
N THR A 4 1.64 -6.18 -2.83
CA THR A 4 0.38 -5.46 -2.98
C THR A 4 -0.80 -6.43 -3.03
N GLY A 5 -2.02 -5.91 -3.03
CA GLY A 5 -3.24 -6.68 -3.25
C GLY A 5 -4.13 -6.00 -4.28
N ILE A 6 -4.87 -6.80 -5.02
CA ILE A 6 -5.73 -6.31 -6.09
C ILE A 6 -7.02 -7.12 -6.21
N ASP A 7 -8.13 -6.45 -6.39
CA ASP A 7 -9.44 -7.02 -6.69
C ASP A 7 -9.84 -6.76 -8.16
N ASN A 8 -10.98 -7.26 -8.59
CA ASN A 8 -11.48 -7.09 -9.95
C ASN A 8 -11.80 -5.62 -10.31
N ASN A 9 -12.04 -4.76 -9.33
CA ASN A 9 -12.33 -3.35 -9.58
C ASN A 9 -11.08 -2.55 -9.97
N ARG A 10 -9.89 -3.12 -9.74
CA ARG A 10 -8.60 -2.44 -9.92
C ARG A 10 -7.59 -3.29 -10.72
N GLU A 11 -7.99 -4.42 -11.28
CA GLU A 11 -7.09 -5.29 -12.03
C GLU A 11 -6.49 -4.62 -13.28
N ASP A 12 -7.05 -3.52 -13.72
CA ASP A 12 -6.58 -2.74 -14.86
C ASP A 12 -5.25 -2.01 -14.61
N ILE A 13 -4.87 -1.75 -13.36
CA ILE A 13 -3.60 -1.06 -13.03
C ILE A 13 -2.50 -2.01 -12.52
N ILE A 14 -2.81 -3.28 -12.30
CA ILE A 14 -1.86 -4.18 -11.62
C ILE A 14 -0.59 -4.46 -12.42
N GLU A 15 -0.68 -4.59 -13.75
CA GLU A 15 0.52 -4.78 -14.58
C GLU A 15 1.46 -3.58 -14.48
N TRP A 16 0.92 -2.37 -14.51
CA TRP A 16 1.69 -1.14 -14.30
C TRP A 16 2.41 -1.16 -12.95
N TRP A 17 1.71 -1.55 -11.87
CA TRP A 17 2.30 -1.63 -10.55
C TRP A 17 3.44 -2.66 -10.49
N ILE A 18 3.22 -3.88 -11.04
CA ILE A 18 4.26 -4.93 -11.08
C ILE A 18 5.48 -4.46 -11.87
N ASP A 19 5.28 -3.91 -13.06
CA ASP A 19 6.37 -3.41 -13.92
C ASP A 19 7.15 -2.30 -13.20
N ASN A 20 6.48 -1.41 -12.49
CA ASN A 20 7.08 -0.36 -11.69
C ASN A 20 7.87 -0.93 -10.50
N ALA A 21 7.33 -1.86 -9.74
CA ALA A 21 8.02 -2.51 -8.62
C ALA A 21 9.27 -3.27 -9.09
N LEU A 22 9.17 -4.07 -10.15
CA LEU A 22 10.29 -4.82 -10.72
C LEU A 22 11.37 -3.94 -11.34
N LYS A 23 10.99 -2.76 -11.83
CA LYS A 23 11.95 -1.81 -12.42
C LYS A 23 12.98 -1.35 -11.41
N TYR A 24 12.54 -1.03 -10.21
CA TYR A 24 13.36 -0.38 -9.20
C TYR A 24 13.91 -1.32 -8.12
N ASN A 25 13.20 -2.39 -7.79
CA ASN A 25 13.57 -3.29 -6.69
C ASN A 25 14.06 -4.64 -7.22
N LYS A 26 15.31 -4.67 -7.70
CA LYS A 26 15.91 -5.83 -8.40
C LYS A 26 16.24 -6.99 -7.49
N THR A 27 16.53 -6.73 -6.22
CA THR A 27 16.95 -7.73 -5.24
C THR A 27 15.78 -8.25 -4.40
N GLU A 28 14.65 -7.52 -4.40
CA GLU A 28 13.53 -7.87 -3.57
C GLU A 28 12.55 -8.82 -4.27
N LYS A 29 12.00 -9.75 -3.51
CA LYS A 29 10.85 -10.54 -3.98
C LYS A 29 9.63 -9.64 -4.10
N ILE A 30 8.98 -9.67 -5.25
CA ILE A 30 7.72 -8.96 -5.50
C ILE A 30 6.57 -9.95 -5.39
N GLY A 31 5.49 -9.55 -4.71
CA GLY A 31 4.31 -10.37 -4.50
C GLY A 31 3.00 -9.64 -4.77
N VAL A 32 2.01 -10.41 -5.21
CA VAL A 32 0.65 -9.92 -5.44
C VAL A 32 -0.36 -10.85 -4.77
N TRP A 33 -1.16 -10.29 -3.90
CA TRP A 33 -2.33 -10.93 -3.32
C TRP A 33 -3.53 -10.76 -4.24
N ASP A 34 -4.12 -11.87 -4.63
CA ASP A 34 -5.37 -11.92 -5.38
C ASP A 34 -6.55 -11.80 -4.41
N LEU A 35 -7.17 -10.64 -4.41
CA LEU A 35 -8.33 -10.29 -3.58
C LEU A 35 -9.63 -10.39 -4.38
N GLY A 36 -9.69 -11.30 -5.35
CA GLY A 36 -10.84 -11.51 -6.24
C GLY A 36 -10.64 -10.96 -7.65
N MET A 37 -9.44 -11.07 -8.21
CA MET A 37 -9.20 -10.80 -9.64
C MET A 37 -10.04 -11.72 -10.53
N SER A 38 -10.33 -11.27 -11.74
CA SER A 38 -10.90 -12.13 -12.76
C SER A 38 -9.93 -13.29 -13.11
N SER A 39 -10.49 -14.43 -13.46
CA SER A 39 -9.68 -15.58 -13.87
C SER A 39 -8.79 -15.30 -15.10
N ALA A 40 -9.25 -14.41 -15.98
CA ALA A 40 -8.50 -13.96 -17.15
C ALA A 40 -7.26 -13.14 -16.74
N CYS A 41 -7.44 -12.16 -15.85
CA CYS A 41 -6.35 -11.34 -15.31
C CYS A 41 -5.33 -12.23 -14.59
N ARG A 42 -5.77 -13.07 -13.66
CA ARG A 42 -4.91 -14.00 -12.91
C ARG A 42 -4.06 -14.88 -13.83
N LYS A 43 -4.66 -15.51 -14.85
CA LYS A 43 -3.95 -16.36 -15.82
C LYS A 43 -2.90 -15.54 -16.61
N LYS A 44 -3.25 -14.33 -17.04
CA LYS A 44 -2.37 -13.43 -17.76
C LYS A 44 -1.14 -13.06 -16.91
N LEU A 45 -1.36 -12.62 -15.67
CA LEU A 45 -0.28 -12.21 -14.77
C LEU A 45 0.66 -13.36 -14.43
N LYS A 46 0.15 -14.52 -14.04
CA LYS A 46 0.96 -15.71 -13.72
C LYS A 46 1.77 -16.20 -14.93
N ARG A 47 1.27 -16.01 -16.16
CA ARG A 47 2.01 -16.33 -17.40
C ARG A 47 3.11 -15.32 -17.69
N LYS A 48 2.83 -14.01 -17.52
CA LYS A 48 3.75 -12.91 -17.85
C LYS A 48 4.87 -12.77 -16.81
N TYR A 49 4.56 -12.87 -15.53
CA TYR A 49 5.47 -12.56 -14.42
C TYR A 49 5.86 -13.80 -13.62
N LYS A 50 6.74 -14.62 -14.20
CA LYS A 50 7.18 -15.90 -13.57
C LYS A 50 7.98 -15.70 -12.29
N GLN A 51 8.63 -14.53 -12.11
CA GLN A 51 9.42 -14.16 -10.94
C GLN A 51 8.59 -13.53 -9.81
N VAL A 52 7.32 -13.22 -10.05
CA VAL A 52 6.42 -12.62 -9.04
C VAL A 52 5.70 -13.73 -8.28
N TRP A 53 5.68 -13.60 -6.97
CA TRP A 53 4.88 -14.47 -6.12
C TRP A 53 3.40 -14.08 -6.17
N PHE A 54 2.53 -15.06 -6.28
CA PHE A 54 1.08 -14.86 -6.28
C PHE A 54 0.43 -15.75 -5.22
N SER A 55 -0.40 -15.15 -4.39
CA SER A 55 -1.29 -15.90 -3.49
C SER A 55 -2.73 -15.40 -3.63
N GLU A 56 -3.67 -16.22 -3.20
CA GLU A 56 -5.09 -15.95 -3.33
C GLU A 56 -5.77 -16.02 -1.96
N ILE A 57 -6.66 -15.07 -1.71
CA ILE A 57 -7.52 -15.07 -0.54
C ILE A 57 -8.98 -15.25 -1.02
N VAL A 58 -9.71 -16.11 -0.36
CA VAL A 58 -11.16 -16.18 -0.54
C VAL A 58 -11.76 -14.94 0.12
N VAL A 59 -12.11 -13.94 -0.69
CA VAL A 59 -12.73 -12.69 -0.20
C VAL A 59 -14.22 -12.91 0.01
N SER A 60 -14.71 -12.47 1.16
CA SER A 60 -16.13 -12.24 1.38
C SER A 60 -16.59 -10.98 0.61
N SER A 61 -17.85 -10.54 0.78
CA SER A 61 -18.41 -9.37 0.10
C SER A 61 -17.77 -8.02 0.45
N HIS A 62 -16.67 -7.98 1.22
CA HIS A 62 -16.01 -6.77 1.67
C HIS A 62 -14.97 -6.28 0.67
N ILE A 63 -14.70 -4.98 0.71
CA ILE A 63 -13.76 -4.30 -0.19
C ILE A 63 -12.31 -4.71 0.15
N GLY A 64 -11.47 -4.81 -0.87
CA GLY A 64 -10.11 -5.37 -0.78
C GLY A 64 -9.21 -4.80 0.33
N TRP A 65 -9.35 -3.51 0.70
CA TRP A 65 -8.50 -2.93 1.76
C TRP A 65 -8.69 -3.54 3.16
N TYR A 66 -9.85 -4.17 3.45
CA TYR A 66 -10.04 -4.92 4.70
C TYR A 66 -9.09 -6.10 4.85
N TYR A 67 -8.60 -6.62 3.74
CA TYR A 67 -7.68 -7.77 3.71
C TYR A 67 -6.20 -7.37 3.76
N LYS A 68 -5.87 -6.07 3.66
CA LYS A 68 -4.48 -5.58 3.64
C LYS A 68 -3.66 -6.12 4.81
N VAL A 69 -4.14 -5.94 6.03
CA VAL A 69 -3.44 -6.38 7.25
C VAL A 69 -3.28 -7.90 7.27
N HIS A 70 -4.30 -8.66 6.83
CA HIS A 70 -4.21 -10.10 6.67
C HIS A 70 -3.12 -10.49 5.65
N CYS A 71 -3.07 -9.83 4.50
CA CYS A 71 -2.05 -10.08 3.49
C CYS A 71 -0.63 -9.85 4.01
N VAL A 72 -0.42 -8.79 4.78
CA VAL A 72 0.87 -8.50 5.42
C VAL A 72 1.24 -9.61 6.40
N LYS A 73 0.30 -10.06 7.24
CA LYS A 73 0.50 -11.14 8.22
C LYS A 73 0.83 -12.47 7.58
N GLU A 74 0.11 -12.85 6.53
CA GLU A 74 0.21 -14.16 5.88
C GLU A 74 1.25 -14.20 4.75
N SER A 75 1.94 -13.10 4.48
CA SER A 75 3.05 -13.07 3.53
C SER A 75 4.17 -14.03 3.96
N PRO A 76 4.85 -14.73 3.03
CA PRO A 76 5.76 -15.82 3.37
C PRO A 76 7.05 -15.37 4.07
N GLU A 77 7.43 -14.09 3.95
CA GLU A 77 8.65 -13.54 4.54
C GLU A 77 8.36 -12.88 5.90
N GLN A 78 9.35 -12.85 6.79
CA GLN A 78 9.25 -12.18 8.09
C GLN A 78 9.24 -10.65 7.94
N SER A 79 10.01 -10.14 6.98
CA SER A 79 10.07 -8.71 6.67
C SER A 79 9.29 -8.43 5.39
N VAL A 80 8.24 -7.63 5.49
CA VAL A 80 7.29 -7.35 4.40
C VAL A 80 7.04 -5.86 4.28
N VAL A 81 7.03 -5.37 3.05
CA VAL A 81 6.57 -4.03 2.72
C VAL A 81 5.33 -4.14 1.85
N TRP A 82 4.20 -3.72 2.40
CA TRP A 82 2.99 -3.49 1.62
C TRP A 82 3.07 -2.14 0.92
N VAL A 83 2.72 -2.11 -0.36
CA VAL A 83 2.60 -0.87 -1.15
C VAL A 83 1.27 -0.93 -1.89
N ASP A 84 0.38 0.01 -1.62
CA ASP A 84 -0.94 0.06 -2.27
C ASP A 84 -0.81 0.05 -3.80
N SER A 85 -1.74 -0.60 -4.49
CA SER A 85 -1.71 -0.75 -5.96
C SER A 85 -1.83 0.59 -6.73
N ASP A 86 -2.24 1.66 -6.05
CA ASP A 86 -2.23 3.03 -6.56
C ASP A 86 -1.03 3.86 -6.09
N CYS A 87 0.01 3.21 -5.59
CA CYS A 87 1.30 3.81 -5.30
C CYS A 87 2.29 3.60 -6.46
N GLN A 88 3.00 4.66 -6.82
CA GLN A 88 4.11 4.64 -7.79
C GLN A 88 5.43 4.58 -7.06
N ILE A 89 6.22 3.56 -7.30
CA ILE A 89 7.59 3.45 -6.80
C ILE A 89 8.50 4.19 -7.79
N LEU A 90 9.32 5.12 -7.30
CA LEU A 90 10.18 5.99 -8.14
C LEU A 90 11.65 5.55 -8.12
N THR A 91 12.07 4.81 -7.11
CA THR A 91 13.44 4.33 -6.91
C THR A 91 13.43 3.04 -6.12
N ASP A 92 14.58 2.45 -5.87
CA ASP A 92 14.73 1.33 -4.94
C ASP A 92 14.29 1.73 -3.53
N ILE A 93 13.44 0.92 -2.92
CA ILE A 93 12.93 1.11 -1.56
C ILE A 93 13.40 0.00 -0.60
N SER A 94 14.35 -0.83 -0.99
CA SER A 94 14.83 -1.96 -0.17
C SER A 94 15.47 -1.52 1.15
N ASP A 95 15.97 -0.30 1.23
CA ASP A 95 16.51 0.29 2.45
C ASP A 95 15.45 0.47 3.57
N ILE A 96 14.16 0.46 3.24
CA ILE A 96 13.05 0.50 4.22
C ILE A 96 13.14 -0.67 5.23
N PHE A 97 13.65 -1.84 4.79
CA PHE A 97 13.81 -3.00 5.67
C PHE A 97 14.81 -2.77 6.82
N HIS A 98 15.76 -1.84 6.65
CA HIS A 98 16.73 -1.46 7.66
C HIS A 98 16.23 -0.36 8.61
N LEU A 99 15.15 0.33 8.23
CA LEU A 99 14.56 1.41 9.03
C LEU A 99 13.57 0.89 10.07
N VAL A 100 13.09 -0.35 9.90
CA VAL A 100 12.07 -0.92 10.78
C VAL A 100 12.73 -1.94 11.72
N PRO A 101 12.83 -1.65 13.01
CA PRO A 101 13.33 -2.61 14.00
C PRO A 101 12.47 -3.88 14.06
N SER A 102 13.10 -4.99 14.51
CA SER A 102 12.37 -6.24 14.76
C SER A 102 11.19 -6.02 15.71
N GLY A 103 10.04 -6.62 15.38
CA GLY A 103 8.81 -6.49 16.17
C GLY A 103 8.09 -5.15 16.02
N GLN A 104 8.40 -4.36 14.96
CA GLN A 104 7.75 -3.07 14.72
C GLN A 104 7.13 -2.96 13.32
N ILE A 105 6.25 -1.97 13.18
CA ILE A 105 5.62 -1.54 11.94
C ILE A 105 6.15 -0.16 11.60
N GLY A 106 6.69 0.00 10.38
CA GLY A 106 7.08 1.29 9.83
C GLY A 106 5.94 1.94 9.06
N LEU A 107 5.60 3.18 9.40
CA LEU A 107 4.53 3.96 8.78
C LEU A 107 4.94 5.42 8.63
N THR A 108 4.41 6.11 7.63
CA THR A 108 4.55 7.58 7.52
C THR A 108 3.38 8.28 8.20
N ARG A 109 3.56 9.58 8.50
CA ARG A 109 2.47 10.43 9.01
C ARG A 109 1.62 11.00 7.89
N ASP A 110 0.32 11.14 8.15
CA ASP A 110 -0.58 11.96 7.34
C ASP A 110 -0.51 13.41 7.79
N TRP A 111 0.47 14.13 7.30
CA TRP A 111 0.65 15.55 7.61
C TRP A 111 -0.47 16.47 7.07
N GLU A 112 -1.30 15.94 6.16
CA GLU A 112 -2.51 16.62 5.69
C GLU A 112 -3.66 16.60 6.72
N ARG A 113 -3.68 15.58 7.60
CA ARG A 113 -4.71 15.35 8.62
C ARG A 113 -4.15 15.37 10.04
N SER A 114 -3.08 16.12 10.26
CA SER A 114 -2.45 16.28 11.60
C SER A 114 -2.28 14.96 12.37
N ASN A 115 -1.16 14.29 12.15
CA ASN A 115 -0.66 13.16 12.92
C ASN A 115 -1.31 11.77 12.70
N TRP A 116 -2.21 11.59 11.78
CA TRP A 116 -2.69 10.26 11.46
C TRP A 116 -1.60 9.41 10.78
N TRP A 117 -1.54 8.13 11.14
CA TRP A 117 -0.70 7.17 10.45
C TRP A 117 -1.29 6.81 9.09
N GLN A 118 -0.46 6.84 8.07
CA GLN A 118 -0.80 6.43 6.70
C GLN A 118 -0.59 4.93 6.51
N THR A 119 -1.42 4.30 5.71
CA THR A 119 -1.38 2.86 5.46
C THR A 119 -1.20 2.47 3.99
N GLY A 120 -0.88 3.43 3.12
CA GLY A 120 -0.58 3.14 1.71
C GLY A 120 0.77 2.44 1.51
N VAL A 121 1.72 2.70 2.42
CA VAL A 121 2.96 1.93 2.58
C VAL A 121 3.06 1.48 4.02
N ILE A 122 3.22 0.17 4.22
CA ILE A 122 3.36 -0.46 5.54
C ILE A 122 4.59 -1.35 5.50
N ALA A 123 5.62 -1.02 6.26
CA ALA A 123 6.78 -1.90 6.42
C ALA A 123 6.67 -2.66 7.73
N VAL A 124 6.90 -3.96 7.70
CA VAL A 124 6.79 -4.83 8.88
C VAL A 124 8.06 -5.65 9.01
N ASN A 125 8.55 -5.77 10.24
CA ASN A 125 9.66 -6.65 10.56
C ASN A 125 9.28 -7.54 11.75
N ASP A 126 9.46 -8.88 11.57
CA ASP A 126 9.17 -9.93 12.56
C ASP A 126 7.73 -9.93 13.14
N ARG A 127 6.75 -9.55 12.32
CA ARG A 127 5.30 -9.66 12.61
C ARG A 127 4.91 -9.20 14.03
N PRO A 128 4.96 -7.90 14.33
CA PRO A 128 4.58 -7.36 15.64
C PRO A 128 3.13 -7.71 16.01
N SER A 129 2.85 -7.91 17.29
CA SER A 129 1.53 -8.30 17.80
C SER A 129 0.44 -7.25 17.52
N LEU A 130 0.83 -6.01 17.26
CA LEU A 130 -0.09 -4.95 16.82
C LEU A 130 -0.84 -5.33 15.53
N LEU A 131 -0.22 -6.12 14.63
CA LEU A 131 -0.91 -6.62 13.43
C LEU A 131 -2.15 -7.48 13.76
N ASP A 132 -2.08 -8.29 14.83
CA ASP A 132 -3.20 -9.12 15.26
C ASP A 132 -4.34 -8.26 15.81
N THR A 133 -4.00 -7.28 16.62
CA THR A 133 -4.96 -6.33 17.20
C THR A 133 -5.60 -5.48 16.10
N TRP A 134 -4.80 -5.01 15.15
CA TRP A 134 -5.28 -4.25 14.00
C TRP A 134 -6.20 -5.09 13.10
N HIS A 135 -5.77 -6.31 12.75
CA HIS A 135 -6.61 -7.25 12.00
C HIS A 135 -7.93 -7.51 12.70
N LYS A 136 -7.89 -7.82 14.01
CA LYS A 136 -9.11 -8.04 14.82
C LYS A 136 -10.02 -6.80 14.80
N ARG A 137 -9.47 -5.59 14.94
CA ARG A 137 -10.25 -4.34 14.93
C ARG A 137 -11.01 -4.12 13.62
N LEU A 138 -10.42 -4.47 12.48
CA LEU A 138 -11.09 -4.37 11.17
C LEU A 138 -12.38 -5.21 11.09
N TRP A 139 -12.41 -6.36 11.74
CA TRP A 139 -13.51 -7.32 11.67
C TRP A 139 -14.41 -7.29 12.92
N THR A 140 -14.18 -6.35 13.84
CA THR A 140 -15.01 -6.18 15.04
C THR A 140 -15.99 -5.04 14.81
N PRO A 141 -17.30 -5.32 14.68
CA PRO A 141 -18.32 -4.29 14.56
C PRO A 141 -18.38 -3.38 15.80
N ASN A 142 -18.85 -2.17 15.61
CA ASN A 142 -19.23 -1.28 16.71
C ASN A 142 -20.56 -1.74 17.36
N GLU A 143 -21.04 -1.00 18.34
CA GLU A 143 -22.31 -1.28 19.04
C GLU A 143 -23.56 -1.25 18.14
N TYR A 144 -23.45 -0.64 16.95
CA TYR A 144 -24.52 -0.59 15.93
C TYR A 144 -24.38 -1.69 14.86
N GLY A 145 -23.41 -2.62 15.02
CA GLY A 145 -23.17 -3.69 14.06
C GLY A 145 -22.40 -3.26 12.81
N GLU A 146 -21.81 -2.06 12.79
CA GLU A 146 -21.07 -1.53 11.64
C GLU A 146 -19.57 -1.79 11.80
N LEU A 147 -18.92 -2.19 10.69
CA LEU A 147 -17.48 -2.26 10.63
C LEU A 147 -16.87 -0.87 10.47
N ILE A 148 -15.65 -0.70 10.94
CA ILE A 148 -14.87 0.51 10.74
C ILE A 148 -14.61 0.75 9.24
N ARG A 149 -14.47 2.02 8.81
CA ARG A 149 -14.47 2.38 7.38
C ARG A 149 -13.22 1.98 6.59
N GLY A 150 -12.18 1.51 7.23
CA GLY A 150 -10.97 1.08 6.53
C GLY A 150 -9.79 0.79 7.46
N ASP A 151 -8.72 0.29 6.85
CA ASP A 151 -7.50 -0.12 7.53
C ASP A 151 -6.82 1.05 8.26
N GLN A 152 -6.74 2.22 7.64
CA GLN A 152 -6.13 3.41 8.23
C GLN A 152 -6.92 3.91 9.45
N GLU A 153 -8.25 3.96 9.37
CA GLU A 153 -9.08 4.37 10.49
C GLU A 153 -9.00 3.35 11.64
N ALA A 154 -9.02 2.05 11.31
CA ALA A 154 -8.87 0.98 12.30
C ALA A 154 -7.57 1.10 13.09
N LEU A 155 -6.44 1.34 12.41
CA LEU A 155 -5.15 1.55 13.06
C LEU A 155 -5.18 2.78 13.96
N ASN A 156 -5.60 3.92 13.43
CA ASN A 156 -5.56 5.19 14.17
C ASN A 156 -6.51 5.21 15.37
N THR A 157 -7.61 4.45 15.35
CA THR A 157 -8.47 4.26 16.54
C THR A 157 -7.82 3.39 17.62
N LEU A 158 -6.91 2.50 17.25
CA LEU A 158 -6.19 1.64 18.20
C LEU A 158 -5.02 2.35 18.88
N VAL A 159 -4.23 3.06 18.09
CA VAL A 159 -2.94 3.60 18.55
C VAL A 159 -2.97 5.10 18.82
N GLY A 160 -4.03 5.78 18.40
CA GLY A 160 -4.11 7.24 18.48
C GLY A 160 -3.09 7.94 17.58
N THR A 161 -2.84 9.21 17.87
CA THR A 161 -1.90 10.05 17.12
C THR A 161 -0.52 10.17 17.77
N GLY A 162 -0.35 9.58 18.97
CA GLY A 162 0.90 9.61 19.72
C GLY A 162 1.94 8.59 19.26
N GLU A 163 3.03 8.53 20.00
CA GLU A 163 4.02 7.47 19.87
C GLU A 163 3.43 6.12 20.33
N HIS A 164 3.81 5.07 19.64
CA HIS A 164 3.43 3.70 19.99
C HIS A 164 4.66 2.80 19.88
N ASN A 165 4.92 1.97 20.90
CA ASN A 165 6.14 1.17 21.03
C ASN A 165 6.36 0.14 19.91
N GLN A 166 5.31 -0.24 19.16
CA GLN A 166 5.41 -1.12 18.00
C GLN A 166 5.32 -0.38 16.66
N ILE A 167 5.37 0.96 16.65
CA ILE A 167 5.37 1.75 15.42
C ILE A 167 6.62 2.61 15.39
N VAL A 168 7.33 2.56 14.27
CA VAL A 168 8.41 3.49 13.92
C VAL A 168 7.95 4.42 12.80
N GLU A 169 8.23 5.70 12.93
CA GLU A 169 7.93 6.67 11.90
C GLU A 169 8.95 6.55 10.76
N LEU A 170 8.45 6.27 9.56
CA LEU A 170 9.24 6.28 8.33
C LEU A 170 9.38 7.71 7.81
N PRO A 171 10.52 8.04 7.17
CA PRO A 171 10.64 9.28 6.40
C PRO A 171 9.53 9.46 5.38
N GLN A 172 9.04 10.68 5.23
CA GLN A 172 7.91 11.02 4.35
C GLN A 172 8.14 10.62 2.88
N GLU A 173 9.38 10.48 2.45
CA GLU A 173 9.76 10.07 1.11
C GLU A 173 9.23 8.71 0.70
N TYR A 174 8.91 7.82 1.68
CA TYR A 174 8.33 6.49 1.41
C TYR A 174 6.84 6.51 1.14
N GLN A 175 6.15 7.62 1.41
CA GLN A 175 4.74 7.76 1.03
C GLN A 175 4.36 9.22 0.84
N TRP A 176 4.64 9.76 -0.35
CA TRP A 176 4.25 11.12 -0.72
C TRP A 176 2.83 11.15 -1.27
N LEU A 177 1.98 12.01 -0.73
CA LEU A 177 0.59 12.08 -1.15
C LEU A 177 0.42 12.93 -2.42
N ARG A 178 -0.43 12.47 -3.34
CA ARG A 178 -0.86 13.25 -4.51
C ARG A 178 -1.35 14.65 -4.14
N MET A 179 -2.06 14.78 -3.02
CA MET A 179 -2.61 16.07 -2.58
C MET A 179 -1.51 17.09 -2.27
N SER A 180 -0.39 16.65 -1.73
CA SER A 180 0.77 17.51 -1.48
C SER A 180 1.38 18.00 -2.78
N LEU A 181 1.50 17.12 -3.77
CA LEU A 181 1.97 17.48 -5.10
C LEU A 181 1.06 18.53 -5.76
N ASN A 182 -0.25 18.39 -5.62
CA ASN A 182 -1.22 19.36 -6.13
C ASN A 182 -1.10 20.75 -5.50
N ARG A 183 -0.55 20.83 -4.29
CA ARG A 183 -0.24 22.08 -3.59
C ARG A 183 1.16 22.61 -3.89
N GLY A 184 1.88 21.99 -4.80
CA GLY A 184 3.26 22.35 -5.14
C GLY A 184 4.30 21.89 -4.11
N ILE A 185 3.89 21.09 -3.12
CA ILE A 185 4.79 20.54 -2.12
C ILE A 185 5.41 19.25 -2.68
N LYS A 186 6.69 19.28 -2.98
CA LYS A 186 7.46 18.17 -3.55
C LYS A 186 8.85 18.11 -2.94
N SER A 187 9.50 16.97 -3.09
CA SER A 187 10.90 16.74 -2.72
C SER A 187 11.57 15.95 -3.82
N ASP A 188 12.85 16.19 -4.04
CA ASP A 188 13.65 15.41 -5.00
C ASP A 188 13.95 13.99 -4.48
N ASN A 189 13.73 13.74 -3.18
CA ASN A 189 13.97 12.46 -2.53
C ASN A 189 12.73 11.57 -2.44
N MET A 190 11.62 11.91 -3.09
CA MET A 190 10.42 11.06 -3.09
C MET A 190 10.73 9.67 -3.62
N LYS A 191 10.45 8.63 -2.84
CA LYS A 191 10.62 7.23 -3.21
C LYS A 191 9.33 6.59 -3.67
N VAL A 192 8.21 6.94 -3.02
CA VAL A 192 6.88 6.42 -3.37
C VAL A 192 5.88 7.57 -3.40
N ILE A 193 5.10 7.67 -4.48
CA ILE A 193 3.96 8.59 -4.58
C ILE A 193 2.67 7.79 -4.49
N HIS A 194 1.81 8.15 -3.55
CA HIS A 194 0.48 7.59 -3.40
C HIS A 194 -0.55 8.42 -4.18
N TRP A 195 -1.00 7.90 -5.31
CA TRP A 195 -2.01 8.49 -6.19
C TRP A 195 -3.42 8.27 -5.66
N THR A 196 -3.64 8.64 -4.42
CA THR A 196 -4.89 8.37 -3.68
C THR A 196 -6.13 8.97 -4.34
N GLY A 197 -7.26 8.28 -4.19
CA GLY A 197 -8.57 8.72 -4.64
C GLY A 197 -8.86 8.58 -6.14
N PRO A 198 -10.08 8.92 -6.60
CA PRO A 198 -10.48 8.74 -8.00
C PRO A 198 -9.61 9.51 -9.00
N ALA A 199 -9.22 10.75 -8.67
CA ALA A 199 -8.37 11.58 -9.55
C ALA A 199 -6.97 10.97 -9.74
N GLY A 200 -6.36 10.44 -8.67
CA GLY A 200 -5.07 9.76 -8.78
C GLY A 200 -5.14 8.51 -9.63
N LYS A 201 -6.20 7.72 -9.48
CA LYS A 201 -6.42 6.51 -10.30
C LYS A 201 -6.62 6.83 -11.78
N ARG A 202 -7.32 7.92 -12.09
CA ARG A 202 -7.40 8.42 -13.47
C ARG A 202 -6.02 8.82 -14.00
N PHE A 203 -5.23 9.54 -13.21
CA PHE A 203 -3.88 9.93 -13.58
C PHE A 203 -2.97 8.73 -13.89
N ILE A 204 -3.04 7.67 -13.08
CA ILE A 204 -2.32 6.42 -13.38
C ILE A 204 -2.69 5.91 -14.77
N LYS A 205 -4.00 5.77 -15.07
CA LYS A 205 -4.48 5.21 -16.33
C LYS A 205 -4.19 6.11 -17.54
N ASP A 206 -4.42 7.39 -17.39
CA ASP A 206 -4.40 8.33 -18.53
C ASP A 206 -2.99 8.86 -18.84
N VAL A 207 -2.10 8.86 -17.84
CA VAL A 207 -0.77 9.42 -17.97
C VAL A 207 0.31 8.34 -17.74
N LEU A 208 0.39 7.79 -16.53
CA LEU A 208 1.53 6.93 -16.15
C LEU A 208 1.59 5.62 -16.96
N MET A 209 0.44 4.96 -17.18
CA MET A 209 0.39 3.73 -17.97
C MET A 209 0.68 3.95 -19.46
N LYS A 210 0.58 5.18 -19.94
CA LYS A 210 0.93 5.58 -21.32
C LYS A 210 2.38 6.08 -21.44
N GLY A 211 3.19 5.90 -20.40
CA GLY A 211 4.59 6.35 -20.39
C GLY A 211 4.80 7.83 -20.06
N GLY A 212 3.73 8.53 -19.69
CA GLY A 212 3.82 9.91 -19.19
C GLY A 212 4.41 9.97 -17.80
N GLN A 213 4.80 11.19 -17.40
CA GLN A 213 5.36 11.46 -16.07
C GLN A 213 4.61 12.60 -15.39
N TYR A 214 4.70 12.68 -14.08
CA TYR A 214 4.23 13.84 -13.34
C TYR A 214 5.15 15.04 -13.61
N THR A 215 4.60 16.09 -14.22
CA THR A 215 5.35 17.28 -14.63
C THR A 215 5.22 18.48 -13.67
N GLY A 216 4.55 18.28 -12.53
CA GLY A 216 4.27 19.37 -11.57
C GLY A 216 2.99 20.13 -11.84
N GLN A 217 2.26 19.85 -12.93
CA GLN A 217 0.92 20.38 -13.15
C GLN A 217 -0.10 19.65 -12.26
N GLN A 218 -1.09 20.39 -11.77
CA GLN A 218 -2.12 19.82 -10.91
C GLN A 218 -2.82 18.65 -11.61
N VAL A 219 -2.95 17.53 -10.91
CA VAL A 219 -3.89 16.47 -11.28
C VAL A 219 -5.28 16.99 -10.94
N THR A 220 -5.81 17.84 -11.80
CA THR A 220 -7.10 18.48 -11.60
C THR A 220 -8.22 17.45 -11.65
N THR A 221 -9.12 17.57 -10.69
CA THR A 221 -10.46 16.97 -10.75
C THR A 221 -11.25 17.68 -11.85
N ILE A 222 -11.55 16.99 -12.94
CA ILE A 222 -12.70 17.31 -13.76
C ILE A 222 -13.85 16.43 -13.27
#